data_bac5d5599c68a0b8ec12d483c1bda99d
#
_entry.id   bac5d5599c68a0b8ec12d483c1bda99d
#
_cell.length_a   1.000
_cell.length_b   1.000
_cell.length_c   1.000
_cell.angle_alpha   90.00
_cell.angle_beta   90.00
_cell.angle_gamma   90.00
#
_symmetry.space_group_name_H-M   'P 1'
#
loop_
_entity.id
_entity.type
_entity.pdbx_description
1 polymer ?
#
loop_
_entity_poly.entity_id
_entity_poly.type
_entity_poly.pdbx_seq_one_letter_code
_entity_poly.pdbx_strand_id
1 'polypeptide(L)'
;QTLPWGKSVNSLINKTLVGANKSVNLALFVFSDQRLANTLEIGSRRGVTVRALIDSNFIYRSYSEGLDMMGATLSDNCQLEADNRPWRQPISTVGVAPLPMGDRLHHKFGVVDRTTVITGSHNWTEAANHGNDETLLAIDSPVVAAHFEREFDRLYKGAILGIPAK
;
A
#
# COMPACT_ATOMS: atom_id res chain seq x y z
N GLN A 1 5.36 -12.29 21.71
CA GLN A 1 3.92 -12.12 21.96
C GLN A 1 3.35 -11.26 20.85
N THR A 2 2.34 -11.75 20.13
CA THR A 2 1.61 -10.95 19.13
C THR A 2 0.82 -9.86 19.86
N LEU A 3 1.03 -8.59 19.47
CA LEU A 3 0.23 -7.48 20.01
C LEU A 3 -1.21 -7.57 19.47
N PRO A 4 -2.24 -7.27 20.29
CA PRO A 4 -3.60 -7.12 19.80
C PRO A 4 -3.66 -6.07 18.67
N TRP A 5 -4.51 -6.29 17.65
CA TRP A 5 -4.62 -5.40 16.50
C TRP A 5 -4.67 -3.91 16.87
N GLY A 6 -5.49 -3.52 17.84
CA GLY A 6 -5.61 -2.11 18.26
C GLY A 6 -4.38 -1.50 18.94
N LYS A 7 -3.31 -2.28 19.17
CA LYS A 7 -2.05 -1.84 19.79
C LYS A 7 -0.84 -2.10 18.89
N SER A 8 -1.05 -2.60 17.69
CA SER A 8 0.01 -2.90 16.74
C SER A 8 0.36 -1.69 15.86
N VAL A 9 1.52 -1.73 15.20
CA VAL A 9 1.96 -0.69 14.26
C VAL A 9 0.97 -0.57 13.10
N ASN A 10 0.51 -1.70 12.55
CA ASN A 10 -0.50 -1.71 11.48
C ASN A 10 -1.83 -1.08 11.91
N SER A 11 -2.17 -1.08 13.21
CA SER A 11 -3.37 -0.39 13.69
C SER A 11 -3.26 1.14 13.59
N LEU A 12 -2.07 1.71 13.71
CA LEU A 12 -1.85 3.15 13.49
C LEU A 12 -2.04 3.49 12.01
N ILE A 13 -1.49 2.66 11.11
CA ILE A 13 -1.72 2.79 9.66
C ILE A 13 -3.23 2.74 9.39
N ASN A 14 -3.90 1.70 9.87
CA ASN A 14 -5.33 1.50 9.68
C ASN A 14 -6.17 2.70 10.16
N LYS A 15 -5.88 3.21 11.36
CA LYS A 15 -6.57 4.38 11.92
C LYS A 15 -6.45 5.60 11.01
N THR A 16 -5.27 5.83 10.44
CA THR A 16 -5.04 6.95 9.52
C THR A 16 -5.80 6.75 8.21
N LEU A 17 -5.79 5.53 7.65
CA LEU A 17 -6.51 5.19 6.40
C LEU A 17 -8.03 5.29 6.56
N VAL A 18 -8.58 4.88 7.70
CA VAL A 18 -10.02 5.01 8.01
C VAL A 18 -10.47 6.46 7.97
N GLY A 19 -9.59 7.39 8.38
CA GLY A 19 -9.86 8.83 8.35
C GLY A 19 -9.81 9.49 6.98
N ALA A 20 -9.39 8.78 5.93
CA ALA A 20 -9.30 9.33 4.58
C ALA A 20 -10.66 9.74 4.01
N ASN A 21 -10.72 10.95 3.42
CA ASN A 21 -11.94 11.51 2.86
C ASN A 21 -11.81 11.89 1.38
N LYS A 22 -10.58 12.10 0.88
CA LYS A 22 -10.32 12.58 -0.49
C LYS A 22 -9.39 11.66 -1.26
N SER A 23 -8.21 11.39 -0.71
CA SER A 23 -7.17 10.65 -1.43
C SER A 23 -6.23 9.87 -0.52
N VAL A 24 -5.72 8.76 -1.04
CA VAL A 24 -4.61 7.99 -0.45
C VAL A 24 -3.63 7.67 -1.57
N ASN A 25 -2.38 8.10 -1.41
CA ASN A 25 -1.26 7.81 -2.31
C ASN A 25 -0.23 6.96 -1.58
N LEU A 26 0.09 5.80 -2.13
CA LEU A 26 0.97 4.80 -1.50
C LEU A 26 2.20 4.54 -2.36
N ALA A 27 3.38 4.59 -1.75
CA ALA A 27 4.62 4.10 -2.35
C ALA A 27 5.25 3.07 -1.40
N LEU A 28 5.17 1.80 -1.77
CA LEU A 28 5.45 0.69 -0.86
C LEU A 28 6.41 -0.32 -1.48
N PHE A 29 7.36 -0.79 -0.66
CA PHE A 29 8.23 -1.90 -1.04
C PHE A 29 7.46 -3.21 -1.04
N VAL A 30 6.84 -3.57 0.10
CA VAL A 30 5.97 -4.74 0.24
C VAL A 30 4.65 -4.34 0.87
N PHE A 31 3.57 -4.84 0.32
CA PHE A 31 2.22 -4.67 0.86
C PHE A 31 1.50 -6.02 0.86
N SER A 32 1.28 -6.60 2.04
CA SER A 32 0.64 -7.91 2.22
C SER A 32 -0.19 -8.00 3.51
N ASP A 33 -0.73 -6.87 4.01
CA ASP A 33 -1.68 -6.88 5.11
C ASP A 33 -3.10 -6.71 4.57
N GLN A 34 -3.86 -7.80 4.52
CA GLN A 34 -5.21 -7.85 4.01
C GLN A 34 -6.18 -6.88 4.73
N ARG A 35 -5.96 -6.61 6.03
CA ARG A 35 -6.84 -5.69 6.79
C ARG A 35 -6.67 -4.25 6.30
N LEU A 36 -5.43 -3.86 5.97
CA LEU A 36 -5.15 -2.55 5.40
C LEU A 36 -5.73 -2.42 3.99
N ALA A 37 -5.62 -3.48 3.17
CA ALA A 37 -6.25 -3.52 1.84
C ALA A 37 -7.78 -3.43 1.92
N ASN A 38 -8.40 -4.13 2.86
CA ASN A 38 -9.84 -4.04 3.09
C ASN A 38 -10.27 -2.62 3.50
N THR A 39 -9.47 -1.94 4.31
CA THR A 39 -9.74 -0.55 4.71
C THR A 39 -9.66 0.40 3.52
N LEU A 40 -8.68 0.22 2.65
CA LEU A 40 -8.55 0.98 1.40
C LEU A 40 -9.73 0.72 0.45
N GLU A 41 -10.20 -0.54 0.34
CA GLU A 41 -11.39 -0.87 -0.45
C GLU A 41 -12.62 -0.10 0.05
N ILE A 42 -12.86 -0.11 1.36
CA ILE A 42 -13.96 0.62 1.98
C ILE A 42 -13.84 2.13 1.67
N GLY A 43 -12.65 2.71 1.78
CA GLY A 43 -12.38 4.09 1.41
C GLY A 43 -12.68 4.38 -0.06
N SER A 44 -12.15 3.55 -0.96
CA SER A 44 -12.38 3.66 -2.42
C SER A 44 -13.87 3.63 -2.76
N ARG A 45 -14.63 2.72 -2.17
CA ARG A 45 -16.09 2.63 -2.36
C ARG A 45 -16.86 3.83 -1.81
N ARG A 46 -16.27 4.61 -0.90
CA ARG A 46 -16.84 5.89 -0.42
C ARG A 46 -16.43 7.09 -1.28
N GLY A 47 -15.64 6.86 -2.34
CA GLY A 47 -15.17 7.90 -3.25
C GLY A 47 -13.79 8.45 -2.95
N VAL A 48 -13.03 7.83 -2.01
CA VAL A 48 -11.61 8.18 -1.80
C VAL A 48 -10.82 7.71 -3.02
N THR A 49 -10.06 8.61 -3.63
CA THR A 49 -9.15 8.27 -4.73
C THR A 49 -7.92 7.55 -4.16
N VAL A 50 -7.72 6.29 -4.53
CA VAL A 50 -6.56 5.51 -4.10
C VAL A 50 -5.61 5.31 -5.27
N ARG A 51 -4.33 5.67 -5.11
CA ARG A 51 -3.23 5.40 -6.05
C ARG A 51 -2.13 4.65 -5.32
N ALA A 52 -1.57 3.61 -5.92
CA ALA A 52 -0.50 2.84 -5.29
C ALA A 52 0.61 2.47 -6.27
N LEU A 53 1.85 2.61 -5.81
CA LEU A 53 3.05 2.08 -6.42
C LEU A 53 3.65 1.05 -5.47
N ILE A 54 3.88 -0.16 -5.97
CA ILE A 54 4.51 -1.24 -5.22
C ILE A 54 5.73 -1.70 -6.01
N ASP A 55 6.80 -2.11 -5.32
CA ASP A 55 8.03 -2.58 -5.98
C ASP A 55 7.74 -3.74 -6.95
N SER A 56 8.39 -3.70 -8.12
CA SER A 56 8.14 -4.65 -9.23
C SER A 56 8.40 -6.12 -8.85
N ASN A 57 9.23 -6.39 -7.84
CA ASN A 57 9.50 -7.75 -7.38
C ASN A 57 8.39 -8.29 -6.47
N PHE A 58 7.53 -7.42 -5.94
CA PHE A 58 6.53 -7.81 -4.95
C PHE A 58 5.08 -7.62 -5.41
N ILE A 59 4.79 -6.64 -6.27
CA ILE A 59 3.42 -6.32 -6.67
C ILE A 59 2.64 -7.51 -7.28
N TYR A 60 3.33 -8.39 -8.01
CA TYR A 60 2.72 -9.55 -8.68
C TYR A 60 2.99 -10.88 -7.95
N ARG A 61 3.29 -10.85 -6.66
CA ARG A 61 3.35 -12.05 -5.82
C ARG A 61 1.95 -12.44 -5.35
N SER A 62 1.71 -13.74 -5.16
CA SER A 62 0.40 -14.27 -4.73
C SER A 62 -0.17 -13.61 -3.47
N TYR A 63 0.72 -13.18 -2.58
CA TYR A 63 0.40 -12.51 -1.31
C TYR A 63 0.29 -10.97 -1.42
N SER A 64 0.36 -10.40 -2.62
CA SER A 64 0.40 -8.93 -2.77
C SER A 64 -0.99 -8.33 -2.78
N GLU A 65 -1.24 -7.41 -1.88
CA GLU A 65 -2.47 -6.61 -1.86
C GLU A 65 -2.63 -5.72 -3.10
N GLY A 66 -1.54 -5.50 -3.85
CA GLY A 66 -1.60 -4.85 -5.16
C GLY A 66 -2.46 -5.63 -6.15
N LEU A 67 -2.42 -6.97 -6.11
CA LEU A 67 -3.29 -7.82 -6.94
C LEU A 67 -4.74 -7.68 -6.49
N ASP A 68 -5.00 -7.73 -5.19
CA ASP A 68 -6.34 -7.55 -4.64
C ASP A 68 -6.96 -6.22 -5.08
N MET A 69 -6.21 -5.13 -4.99
CA MET A 69 -6.64 -3.80 -5.44
C MET A 69 -6.98 -3.78 -6.94
N MET A 70 -6.28 -4.56 -7.76
CA MET A 70 -6.53 -4.73 -9.20
C MET A 70 -7.60 -5.79 -9.50
N GLY A 71 -8.19 -6.43 -8.49
CA GLY A 71 -9.22 -7.47 -8.64
C GLY A 71 -8.67 -8.79 -9.19
N ALA A 72 -7.39 -9.04 -9.01
CA ALA A 72 -6.71 -10.22 -9.53
C ALA A 72 -6.27 -11.16 -8.39
N THR A 73 -6.11 -12.42 -8.77
CA THR A 73 -5.64 -13.47 -7.86
C THR A 73 -4.59 -14.30 -8.57
N LEU A 74 -3.49 -14.59 -7.90
CA LEU A 74 -2.48 -15.54 -8.34
C LEU A 74 -2.40 -16.68 -7.34
N SER A 75 -2.32 -17.90 -7.85
CA SER A 75 -2.01 -19.07 -7.02
C SER A 75 -0.51 -19.31 -7.01
N ASP A 76 0.00 -19.72 -5.87
CA ASP A 76 1.33 -20.29 -5.73
C ASP A 76 1.17 -21.79 -5.43
N ASN A 77 1.82 -22.66 -6.22
CA ASN A 77 1.67 -24.11 -6.14
C ASN A 77 0.19 -24.59 -6.14
N CYS A 78 -0.66 -23.99 -6.97
CA CYS A 78 -2.09 -24.25 -7.05
C CYS A 78 -2.88 -23.93 -5.77
N GLN A 79 -2.32 -23.14 -4.88
CA GLN A 79 -3.00 -22.69 -3.65
C GLN A 79 -3.10 -21.16 -3.67
N LEU A 80 -4.23 -20.64 -3.22
CA LEU A 80 -4.41 -19.22 -2.94
C LEU A 80 -3.89 -18.91 -1.53
N GLU A 81 -3.49 -17.67 -1.32
CA GLU A 81 -3.21 -17.17 0.02
C GLU A 81 -4.45 -17.35 0.92
N ALA A 82 -4.25 -17.68 2.20
CA ALA A 82 -5.33 -18.07 3.10
C ALA A 82 -6.43 -17.01 3.25
N ASP A 83 -6.03 -15.73 3.24
CA ASP A 83 -6.95 -14.58 3.42
C ASP A 83 -7.16 -13.79 2.14
N ASN A 84 -6.78 -14.34 0.95
CA ASN A 84 -6.89 -13.65 -0.33
C ASN A 84 -8.30 -13.10 -0.57
N ARG A 85 -8.40 -11.80 -0.81
CA ARG A 85 -9.70 -11.12 -0.96
C ARG A 85 -9.65 -10.02 -2.02
N PRO A 86 -9.64 -10.36 -3.30
CA PRO A 86 -9.67 -9.38 -4.38
C PRO A 86 -10.84 -8.40 -4.24
N TRP A 87 -10.57 -7.13 -4.55
CA TRP A 87 -11.57 -6.07 -4.46
C TRP A 87 -12.75 -6.33 -5.39
N ARG A 88 -13.96 -6.12 -4.87
CA ARG A 88 -15.19 -6.25 -5.68
C ARG A 88 -15.31 -5.12 -6.72
N GLN A 89 -14.70 -3.98 -6.47
CA GLN A 89 -14.61 -2.85 -7.39
C GLN A 89 -13.12 -2.53 -7.58
N PRO A 90 -12.44 -3.22 -8.51
CA PRO A 90 -11.02 -3.03 -8.78
C PRO A 90 -10.71 -1.61 -9.23
N ILE A 91 -9.49 -1.18 -8.94
CA ILE A 91 -8.99 0.12 -9.41
C ILE A 91 -7.84 -0.06 -10.40
N SER A 92 -7.74 0.85 -11.35
CA SER A 92 -6.69 0.85 -12.38
C SER A 92 -5.50 1.76 -12.05
N THR A 93 -5.43 2.25 -10.82
CA THR A 93 -4.46 3.25 -10.34
C THR A 93 -3.33 2.64 -9.51
N VAL A 94 -3.13 1.35 -9.65
CA VAL A 94 -2.07 0.57 -8.99
C VAL A 94 -1.05 0.09 -10.02
N GLY A 95 0.24 0.17 -9.70
CA GLY A 95 1.27 -0.28 -10.62
C GLY A 95 2.68 -0.18 -10.07
N VAL A 96 3.65 -0.13 -10.99
CA VAL A 96 5.08 -0.06 -10.70
C VAL A 96 5.70 1.24 -11.18
N ALA A 97 6.62 1.80 -10.41
CA ALA A 97 7.39 2.96 -10.82
C ALA A 97 8.39 2.61 -11.95
N PRO A 98 8.63 3.52 -12.91
CA PRO A 98 9.59 3.30 -13.99
C PRO A 98 11.02 3.56 -13.49
N LEU A 99 11.56 2.66 -12.70
CA LEU A 99 12.91 2.76 -12.14
C LEU A 99 13.95 2.16 -13.10
N PRO A 100 15.21 2.62 -13.05
CA PRO A 100 16.32 1.99 -13.76
C PRO A 100 16.47 0.51 -13.39
N MET A 101 17.05 -0.26 -14.31
CA MET A 101 17.31 -1.69 -14.06
C MET A 101 18.23 -1.86 -12.84
N GLY A 102 17.79 -2.71 -11.89
CA GLY A 102 18.48 -2.97 -10.63
C GLY A 102 18.04 -2.10 -9.46
N ASP A 103 17.38 -0.98 -9.72
CA ASP A 103 16.82 -0.14 -8.66
C ASP A 103 15.54 -0.74 -8.07
N ARG A 104 15.24 -0.34 -6.83
CA ARG A 104 14.05 -0.80 -6.11
C ARG A 104 13.25 0.37 -5.56
N LEU A 105 11.94 0.23 -5.60
CA LEU A 105 11.05 1.12 -4.87
C LEU A 105 11.06 0.70 -3.38
N HIS A 106 12.06 1.20 -2.62
CA HIS A 106 12.21 0.80 -1.22
C HIS A 106 11.46 1.71 -0.23
N HIS A 107 10.58 2.55 -0.72
CA HIS A 107 9.72 3.40 0.10
C HIS A 107 8.71 2.58 0.91
N LYS A 108 8.29 3.15 2.03
CA LYS A 108 7.22 2.65 2.88
C LYS A 108 6.45 3.86 3.40
N PHE A 109 5.78 4.56 2.48
CA PHE A 109 4.99 5.71 2.88
C PHE A 109 3.60 5.72 2.23
N GLY A 110 2.69 6.36 2.93
CA GLY A 110 1.38 6.77 2.43
C GLY A 110 1.12 8.23 2.71
N VAL A 111 0.45 8.92 1.79
CA VAL A 111 -0.06 10.27 2.00
C VAL A 111 -1.58 10.24 1.97
N VAL A 112 -2.20 10.71 3.04
CA VAL A 112 -3.65 10.75 3.21
C VAL A 112 -4.13 12.19 3.13
N ASP A 113 -5.09 12.44 2.25
CA ASP A 113 -5.78 13.72 2.05
C ASP A 113 -4.83 14.92 1.81
N ARG A 114 -3.57 14.65 1.42
CA ARG A 114 -2.52 15.66 1.23
C ARG A 114 -2.17 16.43 2.52
N THR A 115 -2.48 15.86 3.67
CA THR A 115 -2.26 16.48 4.98
C THR A 115 -1.50 15.59 5.94
N THR A 116 -1.69 14.27 5.85
CA THR A 116 -1.10 13.32 6.80
C THR A 116 -0.19 12.36 6.06
N VAL A 117 1.02 12.16 6.56
CA VAL A 117 2.00 11.21 6.04
C VAL A 117 2.17 10.06 7.03
N ILE A 118 2.10 8.84 6.52
CA ILE A 118 2.54 7.64 7.23
C ILE A 118 3.88 7.24 6.63
N THR A 119 4.94 7.14 7.42
CA THR A 119 6.27 6.77 6.92
C THR A 119 7.13 6.11 8.00
N GLY A 120 8.19 5.43 7.58
CA GLY A 120 9.12 4.74 8.47
C GLY A 120 9.85 3.60 7.78
N SER A 121 10.41 2.68 8.58
CA SER A 121 11.04 1.46 8.08
C SER A 121 10.03 0.31 7.84
N HIS A 122 8.85 0.42 8.44
CA HIS A 122 7.82 -0.61 8.52
C HIS A 122 7.19 -0.95 7.16
N ASN A 123 7.41 -2.16 6.66
CA ASN A 123 6.64 -2.69 5.54
C ASN A 123 5.18 -2.92 5.97
N TRP A 124 4.25 -2.73 5.06
CA TRP A 124 2.83 -2.91 5.35
C TRP A 124 2.44 -4.39 5.27
N THR A 125 2.98 -5.16 6.21
CA THR A 125 2.86 -6.62 6.28
C THR A 125 2.59 -7.08 7.71
N GLU A 126 1.95 -8.23 7.88
CA GLU A 126 1.83 -8.88 9.20
C GLU A 126 3.19 -9.29 9.76
N ALA A 127 4.13 -9.72 8.92
CA ALA A 127 5.47 -10.10 9.36
C ALA A 127 6.22 -8.92 9.99
N ALA A 128 6.16 -7.74 9.39
CA ALA A 128 6.78 -6.53 9.95
C ALA A 128 6.11 -6.10 11.27
N ASN A 129 4.80 -6.36 11.39
CA ASN A 129 4.02 -6.00 12.57
C ASN A 129 4.36 -6.83 13.83
N HIS A 130 4.89 -8.03 13.65
CA HIS A 130 5.08 -9.00 14.74
C HIS A 130 6.51 -9.52 14.89
N GLY A 131 7.31 -9.49 13.83
CA GLY A 131 8.61 -10.13 13.79
C GLY A 131 9.82 -9.20 13.72
N ASN A 132 9.60 -7.90 13.47
CA ASN A 132 10.69 -6.94 13.27
C ASN A 132 10.63 -5.81 14.31
N ASP A 133 11.80 -5.20 14.57
CA ASP A 133 11.90 -3.92 15.26
C ASP A 133 11.83 -2.81 14.21
N GLU A 134 10.70 -2.12 14.13
CA GLU A 134 10.40 -1.14 13.09
C GLU A 134 10.01 0.22 13.65
N THR A 135 10.23 1.25 12.87
CA THR A 135 9.78 2.61 13.18
C THR A 135 8.64 3.00 12.24
N LEU A 136 7.57 3.56 12.80
CA LEU A 136 6.48 4.17 12.05
C LEU A 136 6.11 5.52 12.65
N LEU A 137 5.89 6.49 11.77
CA LEU A 137 5.41 7.83 12.11
C LEU A 137 4.13 8.12 11.34
N ALA A 138 3.17 8.72 12.01
CA ALA A 138 2.03 9.40 11.39
C ALA A 138 2.20 10.91 11.63
N ILE A 139 2.42 11.67 10.57
CA ILE A 139 2.76 13.10 10.64
C ILE A 139 1.61 13.89 10.04
N ASP A 140 0.89 14.63 10.87
CA ASP A 140 -0.17 15.54 10.42
C ASP A 140 0.44 16.91 10.12
N SER A 141 0.79 17.14 8.87
CA SER A 141 1.41 18.37 8.38
C SER A 141 1.25 18.48 6.86
N PRO A 142 0.47 19.44 6.36
CA PRO A 142 0.35 19.69 4.93
C PRO A 142 1.68 20.03 4.25
N VAL A 143 2.61 20.65 4.97
CA VAL A 143 3.94 20.98 4.44
C VAL A 143 4.76 19.71 4.21
N VAL A 144 4.80 18.81 5.19
CA VAL A 144 5.49 17.51 5.05
C VAL A 144 4.79 16.68 3.98
N ALA A 145 3.46 16.61 3.99
CA ALA A 145 2.69 15.88 2.99
C ALA A 145 2.99 16.35 1.57
N ALA A 146 3.14 17.66 1.35
CA ALA A 146 3.49 18.20 0.04
C ALA A 146 4.86 17.72 -0.49
N HIS A 147 5.83 17.42 0.39
CA HIS A 147 7.11 16.84 -0.03
C HIS A 147 6.94 15.38 -0.49
N PHE A 148 6.19 14.58 0.27
CA PHE A 148 5.90 13.19 -0.09
C PHE A 148 5.01 13.09 -1.33
N GLU A 149 4.05 13.98 -1.51
CA GLU A 149 3.23 14.07 -2.73
C GLU A 149 4.10 14.34 -3.98
N ARG A 150 5.05 15.28 -3.91
CA ARG A 150 5.96 15.53 -5.04
C ARG A 150 6.80 14.28 -5.40
N GLU A 151 7.29 13.56 -4.40
CA GLU A 151 8.02 12.31 -4.64
C GLU A 151 7.10 11.24 -5.21
N PHE A 152 5.89 11.09 -4.68
CA PHE A 152 4.90 10.15 -5.22
C PHE A 152 4.59 10.49 -6.68
N ASP A 153 4.28 11.75 -6.99
CA ASP A 153 3.93 12.18 -8.34
C ASP A 153 5.11 12.01 -9.32
N ARG A 154 6.36 12.23 -8.86
CA ARG A 154 7.56 11.95 -9.64
C ARG A 154 7.66 10.47 -10.02
N LEU A 155 7.44 9.57 -9.05
CA LEU A 155 7.47 8.12 -9.26
C LEU A 155 6.28 7.63 -10.09
N TYR A 156 5.11 8.25 -9.89
CA TYR A 156 3.88 7.87 -10.57
C TYR A 156 3.85 8.31 -12.04
N LYS A 157 4.62 9.35 -12.38
CA LYS A 157 4.77 9.82 -13.76
C LYS A 157 5.45 8.75 -14.61
N GLY A 158 4.70 8.20 -15.55
CA GLY A 158 5.17 7.10 -16.42
C GLY A 158 5.10 5.71 -15.77
N ALA A 159 4.43 5.57 -14.63
CA ALA A 159 4.21 4.28 -14.00
C ALA A 159 3.47 3.32 -14.93
N ILE A 160 3.85 2.05 -14.88
CA ILE A 160 3.15 0.97 -15.57
C ILE A 160 2.04 0.51 -14.65
N LEU A 161 0.80 0.86 -15.02
CA LEU A 161 -0.39 0.56 -14.23
C LEU A 161 -1.06 -0.73 -14.67
N GLY A 162 -1.66 -1.43 -13.71
CA GLY A 162 -2.38 -2.67 -13.96
C GLY A 162 -1.47 -3.89 -14.05
N ILE A 163 -2.06 -4.98 -14.52
CA ILE A 163 -1.35 -6.25 -14.75
C ILE A 163 -0.81 -6.21 -16.17
N PRO A 164 0.52 -6.41 -16.39
CA PRO A 164 1.07 -6.44 -17.73
C PRO A 164 0.39 -7.51 -18.59
N ALA A 165 0.03 -7.16 -19.81
CA ALA A 165 -0.38 -8.16 -20.81
C ALA A 165 0.80 -9.12 -21.05
N LYS A 166 0.50 -10.42 -21.08
CA LYS A 166 1.49 -11.46 -21.42
C LYS A 166 1.90 -11.35 -22.88
#